data_5d66cfeda0fd3f9ce1c6accf68243112
#
_entry.id   5d66cfeda0fd3f9ce1c6accf68243112
#
_cell.length_a   1.000
_cell.length_b   1.000
_cell.length_c   1.000
_cell.angle_alpha   90.00
_cell.angle_beta   90.00
_cell.angle_gamma   90.00
#
_symmetry.space_group_name_H-M   'P 1'
#
loop_
_entity.id
_entity.type
_entity.pdbx_description
1 polymer ?
#
loop_
_entity_poly.entity_id
_entity_poly.type
_entity_poly.pdbx_seq_one_letter_code
_entity_poly.pdbx_strand_id
1 'polypeptide(L)'
;RTQFWRQQVQAPGEAKSDLWQLVQFSRRFKTEEVWPEDLLAKKPELRGKTLYEVLYATPEVSKFPVSELAEDQLNDESRELGFYLQKGLFEEYAWFGRGHGHDLAPFDDYHKARGLRWPVVNGKETQWRYSEGNDPYVKAGEGYKFYGKPDGKAVIFALPFEPAAEAPDEEYDLWLSTGRVLEHWHTGSMTRRVPELHRAFPEAVLFIHPLDAKARDLRRGDKVKVVSRRGEVISIVETRGRNRPPQGLVYMPFFDAAQLVN
;
A
#
# COMPACT_ATOMS: atom_id res chain seq x y z
N ARG A 1 -6.37 7.28 9.59
CA ARG A 1 -7.77 6.92 9.38
C ARG A 1 -7.87 5.47 8.90
N THR A 2 -8.69 4.66 9.55
CA THR A 2 -9.02 3.29 9.12
C THR A 2 -10.33 3.34 8.35
N GLN A 3 -10.37 2.72 7.18
CA GLN A 3 -11.54 2.67 6.30
C GLN A 3 -11.69 1.24 5.75
N PHE A 4 -12.92 0.81 5.55
CA PHE A 4 -13.23 -0.41 4.83
C PHE A 4 -13.81 -0.07 3.46
N TRP A 5 -13.30 -0.76 2.46
CA TRP A 5 -13.84 -0.71 1.11
C TRP A 5 -14.67 -1.97 0.87
N ARG A 6 -15.90 -1.75 0.57
CA ARG A 6 -16.81 -2.84 0.22
C ARG A 6 -16.53 -3.31 -1.20
N GLN A 7 -16.78 -4.58 -1.45
CA GLN A 7 -16.82 -5.10 -2.81
C GLN A 7 -17.87 -4.32 -3.62
N GLN A 8 -17.48 -3.77 -4.74
CA GLN A 8 -18.37 -2.96 -5.60
C GLN A 8 -18.92 -3.77 -6.77
N VAL A 9 -18.16 -4.73 -7.26
CA VAL A 9 -18.50 -5.59 -8.38
C VAL A 9 -18.01 -6.99 -8.10
N GLN A 10 -18.65 -7.99 -8.71
CA GLN A 10 -18.13 -9.35 -8.67
C GLN A 10 -16.89 -9.47 -9.55
N ALA A 11 -15.92 -10.26 -9.09
CA ALA A 11 -14.74 -10.56 -9.87
C ALA A 11 -15.13 -11.33 -11.17
N PRO A 12 -14.52 -11.02 -12.30
CA PRO A 12 -14.82 -11.70 -13.57
C PRO A 12 -14.20 -13.10 -13.61
N GLY A 13 -14.96 -14.05 -14.13
CA GLY A 13 -14.50 -15.42 -14.35
C GLY A 13 -14.01 -16.11 -13.08
N GLU A 14 -12.81 -16.67 -13.13
CA GLU A 14 -12.18 -17.39 -12.01
C GLU A 14 -11.31 -16.49 -11.10
N ALA A 15 -11.34 -15.17 -11.31
CA ALA A 15 -10.56 -14.23 -10.47
C ALA A 15 -11.04 -14.29 -9.02
N LYS A 16 -10.09 -14.35 -8.10
CA LYS A 16 -10.30 -14.38 -6.66
C LYS A 16 -9.47 -13.29 -5.98
N SER A 17 -9.91 -12.85 -4.80
CA SER A 17 -9.16 -11.88 -4.01
C SER A 17 -7.83 -12.45 -3.52
N ASP A 18 -6.90 -11.56 -3.16
CA ASP A 18 -5.61 -11.95 -2.57
C ASP A 18 -5.81 -12.74 -1.27
N LEU A 19 -6.79 -12.34 -0.45
CA LEU A 19 -7.09 -13.03 0.80
C LEU A 19 -7.57 -14.46 0.54
N TRP A 20 -8.46 -14.67 -0.42
CA TRP A 20 -8.91 -16.02 -0.80
C TRP A 20 -7.71 -16.88 -1.24
N GLN A 21 -6.83 -16.34 -2.08
CA GLN A 21 -5.65 -17.05 -2.54
C GLN A 21 -4.72 -17.44 -1.38
N LEU A 22 -4.46 -16.50 -0.45
CA LEU A 22 -3.63 -16.78 0.73
C LEU A 22 -4.25 -17.84 1.64
N VAL A 23 -5.56 -17.78 1.85
CA VAL A 23 -6.28 -18.79 2.65
C VAL A 23 -6.18 -20.18 2.00
N GLN A 24 -6.43 -20.29 0.69
CA GLN A 24 -6.34 -21.57 -0.02
C GLN A 24 -4.90 -22.10 -0.03
N PHE A 25 -3.92 -21.21 -0.17
CA PHE A 25 -2.52 -21.58 -0.12
C PHE A 25 -2.13 -22.12 1.28
N SER A 26 -2.57 -21.43 2.33
CA SER A 26 -2.26 -21.79 3.71
C SER A 26 -2.79 -23.17 4.13
N ARG A 27 -3.83 -23.67 3.48
CA ARG A 27 -4.38 -25.02 3.71
C ARG A 27 -3.48 -26.16 3.19
N ARG A 28 -2.50 -25.83 2.34
CA ARG A 28 -1.64 -26.80 1.65
C ARG A 28 -0.32 -27.06 2.35
N PHE A 29 0.05 -26.22 3.31
CA PHE A 29 1.32 -26.28 4.01
C PHE A 29 1.12 -26.54 5.48
N LYS A 30 1.95 -27.42 6.02
CA LYS A 30 2.10 -27.58 7.48
C LYS A 30 3.13 -26.57 8.00
N THR A 31 3.03 -26.28 9.28
CA THR A 31 3.96 -25.35 9.95
C THR A 31 5.41 -25.81 9.84
N GLU A 32 5.69 -27.11 9.91
CA GLU A 32 7.03 -27.68 9.80
C GLU A 32 7.68 -27.49 8.42
N GLU A 33 6.88 -27.27 7.39
CA GLU A 33 7.37 -27.06 6.02
C GLU A 33 7.79 -25.61 5.77
N VAL A 34 7.35 -24.68 6.63
CA VAL A 34 7.47 -23.23 6.36
C VAL A 34 8.20 -22.50 7.48
N TRP A 35 7.94 -22.85 8.74
CA TRP A 35 8.50 -22.14 9.89
C TRP A 35 9.80 -22.76 10.38
N PRO A 36 10.74 -21.92 10.84
CA PRO A 36 12.01 -22.40 11.34
C PRO A 36 11.86 -23.21 12.62
N GLU A 37 12.73 -24.18 12.80
CA GLU A 37 12.70 -25.14 13.92
C GLU A 37 12.77 -24.45 15.29
N ASP A 38 13.52 -23.37 15.42
CA ASP A 38 13.65 -22.64 16.68
C ASP A 38 12.34 -21.97 17.13
N LEU A 39 11.48 -21.58 16.16
CA LEU A 39 10.13 -21.11 16.45
C LEU A 39 9.24 -22.27 16.93
N LEU A 40 9.27 -23.38 16.23
CA LEU A 40 8.46 -24.57 16.54
C LEU A 40 8.89 -25.24 17.85
N ALA A 41 10.16 -25.15 18.20
CA ALA A 41 10.65 -25.60 19.52
C ALA A 41 10.09 -24.76 20.68
N LYS A 42 9.89 -23.46 20.46
CA LYS A 42 9.26 -22.55 21.43
C LYS A 42 7.73 -22.68 21.50
N LYS A 43 7.11 -23.21 20.45
CA LYS A 43 5.66 -23.37 20.31
C LYS A 43 5.31 -24.75 19.75
N PRO A 44 5.56 -25.82 20.51
CA PRO A 44 5.39 -27.19 20.04
C PRO A 44 3.92 -27.53 19.69
N GLU A 45 2.96 -26.80 20.25
CA GLU A 45 1.52 -26.94 19.96
C GLU A 45 1.15 -26.56 18.52
N LEU A 46 2.04 -25.91 17.79
CA LEU A 46 1.83 -25.55 16.39
C LEU A 46 2.18 -26.68 15.41
N ARG A 47 2.96 -27.68 15.86
CA ARG A 47 3.39 -28.80 15.02
C ARG A 47 2.21 -29.64 14.53
N GLY A 48 2.33 -30.09 13.30
CA GLY A 48 1.31 -30.92 12.63
C GLY A 48 0.09 -30.16 12.13
N LYS A 49 -0.02 -28.87 12.47
CA LYS A 49 -1.10 -27.99 11.99
C LYS A 49 -0.77 -27.41 10.62
N THR A 50 -1.81 -27.14 9.84
CA THR A 50 -1.68 -26.34 8.63
C THR A 50 -1.51 -24.86 8.98
N LEU A 51 -0.93 -24.09 8.08
CA LEU A 51 -0.88 -22.63 8.25
C LEU A 51 -2.27 -22.01 8.37
N TYR A 52 -3.28 -22.62 7.70
CA TYR A 52 -4.66 -22.20 7.83
C TYR A 52 -5.18 -22.30 9.27
N GLU A 53 -4.97 -23.43 9.94
CA GLU A 53 -5.40 -23.65 11.31
C GLU A 53 -4.77 -22.67 12.31
N VAL A 54 -3.56 -22.24 12.02
CA VAL A 54 -2.80 -21.33 12.91
C VAL A 54 -3.07 -19.86 12.63
N LEU A 55 -3.28 -19.48 11.36
CA LEU A 55 -3.36 -18.08 10.96
C LEU A 55 -4.80 -17.60 10.71
N TYR A 56 -5.70 -18.48 10.26
CA TYR A 56 -7.03 -18.09 9.81
C TYR A 56 -8.17 -18.77 10.56
N ALA A 57 -7.92 -19.85 11.27
CA ALA A 57 -8.94 -20.59 12.03
C ALA A 57 -8.73 -20.45 13.55
N THR A 58 -8.22 -19.32 14.01
CA THR A 58 -8.10 -19.03 15.44
C THR A 58 -9.48 -18.83 16.07
N PRO A 59 -9.65 -19.04 17.38
CA PRO A 59 -10.91 -18.79 18.06
C PRO A 59 -11.45 -17.38 17.85
N GLU A 60 -10.58 -16.36 17.80
CA GLU A 60 -10.93 -14.97 17.59
C GLU A 60 -11.45 -14.71 16.17
N VAL A 61 -10.85 -15.29 15.17
CA VAL A 61 -11.28 -15.17 13.77
C VAL A 61 -12.56 -15.93 13.53
N SER A 62 -12.65 -17.17 14.03
CA SER A 62 -13.76 -18.10 13.75
C SER A 62 -15.06 -17.83 14.53
N LYS A 63 -15.04 -16.91 15.50
CA LYS A 63 -16.23 -16.58 16.32
C LYS A 63 -17.32 -15.79 15.58
N PHE A 64 -17.08 -15.37 14.34
CA PHE A 64 -18.05 -14.62 13.55
C PHE A 64 -18.68 -15.50 12.47
N PRO A 65 -19.78 -16.22 12.77
CA PRO A 65 -20.46 -17.08 11.79
C PRO A 65 -21.12 -16.25 10.68
N VAL A 66 -21.20 -16.83 9.49
CA VAL A 66 -21.79 -16.18 8.31
C VAL A 66 -23.26 -15.79 8.55
N SER A 67 -24.01 -16.58 9.28
CA SER A 67 -25.44 -16.33 9.56
C SER A 67 -25.72 -15.05 10.38
N GLU A 68 -24.72 -14.50 11.04
CA GLU A 68 -24.85 -13.27 11.83
C GLU A 68 -24.56 -12.00 11.01
N LEU A 69 -24.22 -12.14 9.74
CA LEU A 69 -23.76 -11.04 8.91
C LEU A 69 -24.87 -10.55 7.97
N ALA A 70 -24.87 -9.22 7.73
CA ALA A 70 -25.64 -8.65 6.64
C ALA A 70 -25.10 -9.14 5.28
N GLU A 71 -25.98 -9.37 4.32
CA GLU A 71 -25.60 -9.98 3.04
C GLU A 71 -24.55 -9.15 2.28
N ASP A 72 -24.60 -7.83 2.35
CA ASP A 72 -23.63 -6.93 1.73
C ASP A 72 -22.22 -6.96 2.37
N GLN A 73 -22.09 -7.66 3.51
CA GLN A 73 -20.83 -7.85 4.22
C GLN A 73 -20.19 -9.21 3.90
N LEU A 74 -20.92 -10.10 3.22
CA LEU A 74 -20.42 -11.41 2.85
C LEU A 74 -19.49 -11.30 1.63
N ASN A 75 -18.47 -12.13 1.63
CA ASN A 75 -17.57 -12.32 0.51
C ASN A 75 -17.40 -13.82 0.21
N ASP A 76 -16.71 -14.15 -0.87
CA ASP A 76 -16.49 -15.54 -1.27
C ASP A 76 -15.74 -16.34 -0.21
N GLU A 77 -14.75 -15.72 0.46
CA GLU A 77 -13.99 -16.36 1.53
C GLU A 77 -14.86 -16.70 2.73
N SER A 78 -15.69 -15.77 3.20
CA SER A 78 -16.53 -15.99 4.36
C SER A 78 -17.62 -17.05 4.07
N ARG A 79 -18.15 -17.08 2.87
CA ARG A 79 -19.13 -18.10 2.42
C ARG A 79 -18.52 -19.50 2.38
N GLU A 80 -17.30 -19.61 1.85
CA GLU A 80 -16.58 -20.88 1.77
C GLU A 80 -16.19 -21.41 3.15
N LEU A 81 -15.74 -20.53 4.04
CA LEU A 81 -15.22 -20.91 5.35
C LEU A 81 -16.29 -21.02 6.43
N GLY A 82 -17.50 -20.52 6.18
CA GLY A 82 -18.60 -20.56 7.15
C GLY A 82 -18.53 -19.48 8.24
N PHE A 83 -17.66 -18.46 8.10
CA PHE A 83 -17.57 -17.31 8.99
C PHE A 83 -17.10 -16.06 8.24
N TYR A 84 -17.25 -14.88 8.87
CA TYR A 84 -16.84 -13.62 8.25
C TYR A 84 -15.35 -13.36 8.47
N LEU A 85 -14.53 -13.85 7.57
CA LEU A 85 -13.08 -13.84 7.70
C LEU A 85 -12.50 -12.42 7.88
N GLN A 86 -12.92 -11.46 7.08
CA GLN A 86 -12.42 -10.08 7.18
C GLN A 86 -12.72 -9.46 8.54
N LYS A 87 -13.95 -9.63 9.04
CA LYS A 87 -14.33 -9.14 10.37
C LYS A 87 -13.51 -9.82 11.46
N GLY A 88 -13.38 -11.13 11.40
CA GLY A 88 -12.61 -11.91 12.38
C GLY A 88 -11.15 -11.49 12.43
N LEU A 89 -10.49 -11.38 11.29
CA LEU A 89 -9.09 -10.92 11.20
C LEU A 89 -8.91 -9.49 11.69
N PHE A 90 -9.86 -8.60 11.38
CA PHE A 90 -9.78 -7.23 11.86
C PHE A 90 -9.94 -7.12 13.38
N GLU A 91 -10.88 -7.86 13.97
CA GLU A 91 -11.08 -7.86 15.43
C GLU A 91 -9.89 -8.47 16.16
N GLU A 92 -9.27 -9.50 15.62
CA GLU A 92 -8.02 -10.06 16.14
C GLU A 92 -6.89 -9.02 16.07
N TYR A 93 -6.71 -8.35 14.94
CA TYR A 93 -5.74 -7.26 14.79
C TYR A 93 -5.98 -6.12 15.79
N ALA A 94 -7.25 -5.71 15.95
CA ALA A 94 -7.64 -4.69 16.92
C ALA A 94 -7.33 -5.10 18.35
N TRP A 95 -7.50 -6.39 18.67
CA TRP A 95 -7.18 -6.93 20.00
C TRP A 95 -5.69 -6.82 20.32
N PHE A 96 -4.80 -7.14 19.38
CA PHE A 96 -3.36 -6.99 19.55
C PHE A 96 -2.92 -5.52 19.73
N GLY A 97 -3.65 -4.58 19.17
CA GLY A 97 -3.35 -3.14 19.30
C GLY A 97 -3.78 -2.50 20.61
N ARG A 98 -4.64 -3.17 21.41
CA ARG A 98 -5.19 -2.60 22.64
C ARG A 98 -4.13 -2.37 23.71
N GLY A 99 -4.17 -1.19 24.31
CA GLY A 99 -3.23 -0.80 25.36
C GLY A 99 -1.83 -0.43 24.87
N HIS A 100 -1.59 -0.50 23.56
CA HIS A 100 -0.30 -0.14 22.95
C HIS A 100 -0.34 1.19 22.19
N GLY A 101 -1.32 2.05 22.45
CA GLY A 101 -1.46 3.34 21.78
C GLY A 101 -1.99 3.24 20.34
N HIS A 102 -2.61 2.11 19.97
CA HIS A 102 -3.14 1.82 18.64
C HIS A 102 -4.58 1.31 18.69
N ASP A 103 -5.34 1.75 19.70
CA ASP A 103 -6.70 1.30 19.90
C ASP A 103 -7.58 1.60 18.67
N LEU A 104 -8.30 0.57 18.23
CA LEU A 104 -9.22 0.64 17.12
C LEU A 104 -10.66 0.48 17.61
N ALA A 105 -11.60 1.09 16.91
CA ALA A 105 -13.02 0.81 17.11
C ALA A 105 -13.36 -0.62 16.65
N PRO A 106 -14.48 -1.20 17.11
CA PRO A 106 -15.01 -2.43 16.55
C PRO A 106 -15.24 -2.32 15.03
N PHE A 107 -15.11 -3.42 14.32
CA PHE A 107 -15.32 -3.51 12.87
C PHE A 107 -16.62 -2.83 12.42
N ASP A 108 -17.72 -3.11 13.11
CA ASP A 108 -19.04 -2.60 12.75
C ASP A 108 -19.13 -1.07 12.83
N ASP A 109 -18.40 -0.44 13.75
CA ASP A 109 -18.37 1.02 13.88
C ASP A 109 -17.66 1.67 12.69
N TYR A 110 -16.55 1.07 12.22
CA TYR A 110 -15.90 1.52 10.99
C TYR A 110 -16.78 1.33 9.77
N HIS A 111 -17.52 0.24 9.72
CA HIS A 111 -18.41 -0.07 8.62
C HIS A 111 -19.58 0.94 8.51
N LYS A 112 -20.17 1.31 9.64
CA LYS A 112 -21.24 2.32 9.74
C LYS A 112 -20.75 3.73 9.41
N ALA A 113 -19.61 4.12 9.99
CA ALA A 113 -19.04 5.46 9.84
C ALA A 113 -18.27 5.67 8.53
N ARG A 114 -18.05 4.62 7.74
CA ARG A 114 -17.20 4.62 6.53
C ARG A 114 -15.79 5.15 6.77
N GLY A 115 -15.28 4.91 7.97
CA GLY A 115 -13.94 5.24 8.40
C GLY A 115 -13.87 6.21 9.55
N LEU A 116 -12.98 5.90 10.51
CA LEU A 116 -12.69 6.70 11.69
C LEU A 116 -11.19 6.99 11.75
N ARG A 117 -10.84 8.13 12.34
CA ARG A 117 -9.44 8.42 12.67
C ARG A 117 -9.04 7.60 13.88
N TRP A 118 -7.85 7.03 13.86
CA TRP A 118 -7.33 6.28 15.00
C TRP A 118 -6.27 7.10 15.77
N PRO A 119 -6.05 6.81 17.06
CA PRO A 119 -6.75 5.79 17.84
C PRO A 119 -8.21 6.16 18.11
N VAL A 120 -9.02 5.12 18.36
CA VAL A 120 -10.40 5.28 18.82
C VAL A 120 -10.46 4.80 20.27
N VAL A 121 -10.59 5.73 21.20
CA VAL A 121 -10.59 5.46 22.63
C VAL A 121 -11.94 5.83 23.22
N ASN A 122 -12.55 4.90 23.97
CA ASN A 122 -13.89 5.09 24.54
C ASN A 122 -14.95 5.53 23.50
N GLY A 123 -14.90 4.94 22.29
CA GLY A 123 -15.83 5.23 21.20
C GLY A 123 -15.61 6.57 20.51
N LYS A 124 -14.55 7.31 20.83
CA LYS A 124 -14.22 8.60 20.20
C LYS A 124 -12.99 8.50 19.32
N GLU A 125 -13.11 8.95 18.07
CA GLU A 125 -11.97 9.07 17.16
C GLU A 125 -11.03 10.21 17.59
N THR A 126 -9.73 10.06 17.34
CA THR A 126 -8.73 11.09 17.63
C THR A 126 -8.46 11.93 16.40
N GLN A 127 -8.77 13.23 16.47
CA GLN A 127 -8.54 14.14 15.35
C GLN A 127 -7.08 14.56 15.23
N TRP A 128 -6.44 14.84 16.36
CA TRP A 128 -5.09 15.39 16.46
C TRP A 128 -4.26 14.59 17.46
N ARG A 129 -3.70 13.48 17.01
CA ARG A 129 -2.73 12.75 17.81
C ARG A 129 -1.43 13.56 17.89
N TYR A 130 -0.68 13.39 18.96
CA TYR A 130 0.55 14.12 19.24
C TYR A 130 0.38 15.64 19.32
N SER A 131 -0.77 16.09 19.79
CA SER A 131 -1.01 17.49 20.12
C SER A 131 -1.48 17.62 21.56
N GLU A 132 -1.01 18.65 22.24
CA GLU A 132 -1.32 18.84 23.65
C GLU A 132 -2.82 18.93 23.90
N GLY A 133 -3.29 18.19 24.91
CA GLY A 133 -4.70 18.12 25.28
C GLY A 133 -5.62 17.35 24.33
N ASN A 134 -5.12 16.82 23.21
CA ASN A 134 -5.92 16.09 22.23
C ASN A 134 -5.53 14.60 22.08
N ASP A 135 -4.39 14.20 22.61
CA ASP A 135 -3.95 12.81 22.59
C ASP A 135 -4.67 12.04 23.73
N PRO A 136 -5.47 10.99 23.43
CA PRO A 136 -6.25 10.29 24.45
C PRO A 136 -5.41 9.48 25.44
N TYR A 137 -4.12 9.28 25.17
CA TYR A 137 -3.20 8.54 26.04
C TYR A 137 -2.31 9.43 26.89
N VAL A 138 -2.39 10.75 26.71
CA VAL A 138 -1.57 11.73 27.42
C VAL A 138 -2.47 12.63 28.25
N LYS A 139 -2.16 12.77 29.55
CA LYS A 139 -2.93 13.65 30.43
C LYS A 139 -2.72 15.11 30.04
N ALA A 140 -3.75 15.91 30.25
CA ALA A 140 -3.66 17.35 30.04
C ALA A 140 -2.51 17.96 30.87
N GLY A 141 -1.68 18.77 30.24
CA GLY A 141 -0.52 19.39 30.86
C GLY A 141 0.78 18.54 30.85
N GLU A 142 0.73 17.30 30.33
CA GLU A 142 1.91 16.45 30.17
C GLU A 142 2.64 16.65 28.82
N GLY A 143 2.18 17.57 27.97
CA GLY A 143 2.78 17.88 26.68
C GLY A 143 2.57 16.82 25.61
N TYR A 144 3.62 16.46 24.89
CA TYR A 144 3.58 15.48 23.79
C TYR A 144 4.30 14.20 24.21
N LYS A 145 3.75 13.04 23.78
CA LYS A 145 4.43 11.75 23.96
C LYS A 145 4.42 10.95 22.66
N PHE A 146 5.60 10.46 22.28
CA PHE A 146 5.77 9.56 21.14
C PHE A 146 5.87 8.13 21.64
N TYR A 147 4.95 7.28 21.18
CA TYR A 147 4.86 5.90 21.63
C TYR A 147 6.04 5.05 21.13
N GLY A 148 6.34 4.00 21.85
CA GLY A 148 7.46 3.12 21.56
C GLY A 148 8.80 3.59 22.11
N LYS A 149 8.83 4.73 22.85
CA LYS A 149 10.00 5.24 23.56
C LYS A 149 9.71 5.42 25.05
N PRO A 150 10.58 4.94 25.94
CA PRO A 150 10.35 5.05 27.39
C PRO A 150 10.25 6.50 27.88
N ASP A 151 10.97 7.42 27.25
CA ASP A 151 10.97 8.84 27.60
C ASP A 151 9.89 9.66 26.87
N GLY A 152 9.10 9.03 25.99
CA GLY A 152 8.06 9.68 25.21
C GLY A 152 8.55 10.69 24.16
N LYS A 153 9.85 10.75 23.89
CA LYS A 153 10.43 11.71 22.92
C LYS A 153 10.50 11.16 21.51
N ALA A 154 10.38 12.04 20.53
CA ALA A 154 10.65 11.69 19.14
C ALA A 154 12.12 11.33 18.95
N VAL A 155 12.39 10.36 18.11
CA VAL A 155 13.75 10.04 17.69
C VAL A 155 14.14 10.96 16.53
N ILE A 156 15.22 11.70 16.71
CA ILE A 156 15.80 12.53 15.66
C ILE A 156 17.16 11.92 15.28
N PHE A 157 17.27 11.51 14.03
CA PHE A 157 18.52 10.97 13.48
C PHE A 157 19.30 12.09 12.81
N ALA A 158 20.49 12.39 13.29
CA ALA A 158 21.44 13.29 12.62
C ALA A 158 22.14 12.48 11.52
N LEU A 159 21.51 12.40 10.35
CA LEU A 159 22.10 11.71 9.21
C LEU A 159 22.84 12.73 8.34
N PRO A 160 24.12 12.49 7.98
CA PRO A 160 24.80 13.32 6.99
C PRO A 160 24.10 13.20 5.63
N PHE A 161 24.16 14.26 4.85
CA PHE A 161 23.72 14.21 3.46
C PHE A 161 24.71 13.34 2.66
N GLU A 162 24.18 12.32 2.00
CA GLU A 162 24.90 11.53 1.02
C GLU A 162 24.33 11.84 -0.37
N PRO A 163 25.16 12.28 -1.33
CA PRO A 163 24.70 12.53 -2.68
C PRO A 163 24.29 11.22 -3.37
N ALA A 164 23.52 11.32 -4.46
CA ALA A 164 23.23 10.17 -5.30
C ALA A 164 24.54 9.55 -5.84
N ALA A 165 24.54 8.22 -6.01
CA ALA A 165 25.71 7.49 -6.53
C ALA A 165 26.11 7.97 -7.95
N GLU A 166 25.15 8.45 -8.72
CA GLU A 166 25.37 9.08 -10.02
C GLU A 166 24.68 10.45 -10.03
N ALA A 167 25.37 11.46 -10.51
CA ALA A 167 24.85 12.78 -10.80
C ALA A 167 24.95 13.05 -12.31
N PRO A 168 24.21 14.01 -12.84
CA PRO A 168 24.42 14.48 -14.22
C PRO A 168 25.86 14.92 -14.46
N ASP A 169 26.34 14.66 -15.66
CA ASP A 169 27.68 15.03 -16.13
C ASP A 169 27.62 15.57 -17.56
N GLU A 170 28.76 15.69 -18.23
CA GLU A 170 28.83 16.22 -19.61
C GLU A 170 28.20 15.28 -20.65
N GLU A 171 28.16 13.97 -20.39
CA GLU A 171 27.57 12.99 -21.30
C GLU A 171 26.07 12.77 -21.02
N TYR A 172 25.69 12.74 -19.75
CA TYR A 172 24.32 12.54 -19.27
C TYR A 172 23.89 13.73 -18.43
N ASP A 173 23.50 14.81 -19.09
CA ASP A 173 23.33 16.14 -18.51
C ASP A 173 21.99 16.38 -17.81
N LEU A 174 21.09 15.37 -17.76
CA LEU A 174 19.79 15.45 -17.14
C LEU A 174 19.60 14.38 -16.07
N TRP A 175 18.93 14.73 -14.99
CA TRP A 175 18.36 13.75 -14.09
C TRP A 175 17.20 13.02 -14.76
N LEU A 176 17.12 11.69 -14.59
CA LEU A 176 15.94 10.90 -14.92
C LEU A 176 15.23 10.50 -13.64
N SER A 177 13.95 10.86 -13.54
CA SER A 177 13.06 10.35 -12.50
C SER A 177 11.98 9.46 -13.13
N THR A 178 11.68 8.33 -12.49
CA THR A 178 10.58 7.47 -12.90
C THR A 178 9.45 7.50 -11.86
N GLY A 179 8.22 7.21 -12.27
CA GLY A 179 7.10 7.22 -11.35
C GLY A 179 5.77 6.87 -12.01
N ARG A 180 4.69 7.42 -11.46
CA ARG A 180 3.31 7.09 -11.83
C ARG A 180 2.62 8.22 -12.57
N VAL A 181 1.59 7.86 -13.32
CA VAL A 181 0.59 8.79 -13.86
C VAL A 181 -0.75 8.56 -13.18
N LEU A 182 -1.64 9.53 -13.25
CA LEU A 182 -2.94 9.42 -12.57
C LEU A 182 -3.82 8.34 -13.21
N GLU A 183 -3.71 8.18 -14.50
CA GLU A 183 -4.52 7.30 -15.32
C GLU A 183 -4.20 5.82 -15.11
N HIS A 184 -2.97 5.50 -14.63
CA HIS A 184 -2.55 4.12 -14.44
C HIS A 184 -2.09 3.82 -13.01
N TRP A 185 -2.62 2.73 -12.47
CA TRP A 185 -2.16 2.19 -11.20
C TRP A 185 -0.87 1.39 -11.39
N HIS A 186 0.20 1.86 -10.75
CA HIS A 186 1.52 1.21 -10.74
C HIS A 186 2.01 0.88 -12.17
N THR A 187 2.21 -0.41 -12.50
CA THR A 187 2.66 -0.90 -13.80
C THR A 187 1.56 -0.95 -14.87
N GLY A 188 0.36 -0.51 -14.56
CA GLY A 188 -0.77 -0.50 -15.51
C GLY A 188 -1.38 -1.87 -15.80
N SER A 189 -0.94 -2.94 -15.14
CA SER A 189 -1.41 -4.31 -15.41
C SER A 189 -2.93 -4.47 -15.24
N MET A 190 -3.55 -3.70 -14.37
CA MET A 190 -5.00 -3.65 -14.19
C MET A 190 -5.65 -2.52 -14.99
N THR A 191 -5.18 -1.31 -14.86
CA THR A 191 -5.82 -0.11 -15.41
C THR A 191 -5.72 0.01 -16.91
N ARG A 192 -4.71 -0.57 -17.58
CA ARG A 192 -4.65 -0.65 -19.04
C ARG A 192 -5.73 -1.56 -19.65
N ARG A 193 -6.36 -2.42 -18.82
CA ARG A 193 -7.52 -3.24 -19.22
C ARG A 193 -8.85 -2.48 -19.18
N VAL A 194 -8.85 -1.27 -18.62
CA VAL A 194 -9.99 -0.34 -18.64
C VAL A 194 -9.85 0.56 -19.87
N PRO A 195 -10.70 0.41 -20.91
CA PRO A 195 -10.51 1.09 -22.19
C PRO A 195 -10.44 2.61 -22.07
N GLU A 196 -11.20 3.20 -21.14
CA GLU A 196 -11.23 4.65 -20.93
C GLU A 196 -9.90 5.17 -20.38
N LEU A 197 -9.32 4.48 -19.41
CA LEU A 197 -8.02 4.84 -18.84
C LEU A 197 -6.89 4.63 -19.84
N HIS A 198 -6.93 3.51 -20.57
CA HIS A 198 -5.94 3.23 -21.62
C HIS A 198 -5.99 4.26 -22.75
N ARG A 199 -7.18 4.67 -23.20
CA ARG A 199 -7.32 5.75 -24.21
C ARG A 199 -6.83 7.11 -23.70
N ALA A 200 -7.01 7.39 -22.41
CA ALA A 200 -6.59 8.66 -21.83
C ALA A 200 -5.06 8.78 -21.76
N PHE A 201 -4.35 7.68 -21.54
CA PHE A 201 -2.88 7.66 -21.49
C PHE A 201 -2.32 6.32 -22.01
N PRO A 202 -2.23 6.13 -23.33
CA PRO A 202 -1.93 4.82 -23.93
C PRO A 202 -0.47 4.39 -23.82
N GLU A 203 0.47 5.34 -23.82
CA GLU A 203 1.91 5.10 -23.86
C GLU A 203 2.64 5.94 -22.82
N ALA A 204 3.77 5.46 -22.34
CA ALA A 204 4.66 6.26 -21.52
C ALA A 204 5.37 7.32 -22.39
N VAL A 205 5.35 8.56 -21.93
CA VAL A 205 5.99 9.70 -22.63
C VAL A 205 7.12 10.26 -21.76
N LEU A 206 8.09 10.90 -22.41
CA LEU A 206 9.13 11.66 -21.75
C LEU A 206 8.63 13.07 -21.43
N PHE A 207 8.37 13.35 -20.18
CA PHE A 207 8.10 14.71 -19.72
C PHE A 207 9.42 15.45 -19.53
N ILE A 208 9.54 16.60 -20.20
CA ILE A 208 10.72 17.47 -20.15
C ILE A 208 10.29 18.93 -19.97
N HIS A 209 11.09 19.70 -19.25
CA HIS A 209 10.84 21.13 -19.13
C HIS A 209 10.96 21.83 -20.52
N PRO A 210 10.05 22.77 -20.86
CA PRO A 210 10.05 23.41 -22.18
C PRO A 210 11.38 24.09 -22.56
N LEU A 211 12.11 24.65 -21.60
CA LEU A 211 13.43 25.27 -21.85
C LEU A 211 14.49 24.21 -22.17
N ASP A 212 14.46 23.05 -21.49
CA ASP A 212 15.40 21.97 -21.76
C ASP A 212 15.11 21.31 -23.11
N ALA A 213 13.82 21.16 -23.46
CA ALA A 213 13.41 20.72 -24.79
C ALA A 213 13.88 21.69 -25.88
N LYS A 214 13.67 23.00 -25.69
CA LYS A 214 14.12 24.04 -26.62
C LYS A 214 15.64 24.05 -26.80
N ALA A 215 16.40 23.88 -25.72
CA ALA A 215 17.87 23.82 -25.79
C ALA A 215 18.40 22.63 -26.59
N ARG A 216 17.55 21.61 -26.81
CA ARG A 216 17.85 20.39 -27.59
C ARG A 216 17.13 20.35 -28.94
N ASP A 217 16.52 21.46 -29.34
CA ASP A 217 15.71 21.59 -30.57
C ASP A 217 14.56 20.57 -30.66
N LEU A 218 14.00 20.20 -29.49
CA LEU A 218 12.90 19.26 -29.36
C LEU A 218 11.56 19.97 -29.21
N ARG A 219 10.53 19.38 -29.79
CA ARG A 219 9.15 19.84 -29.70
C ARG A 219 8.26 18.76 -29.12
N ARG A 220 7.14 19.17 -28.54
CA ARG A 220 6.09 18.24 -28.11
C ARG A 220 5.66 17.34 -29.26
N GLY A 221 5.66 16.03 -29.04
CA GLY A 221 5.31 15.02 -30.03
C GLY A 221 6.50 14.42 -30.78
N ASP A 222 7.69 14.98 -30.64
CA ASP A 222 8.89 14.42 -31.25
C ASP A 222 9.22 13.06 -30.66
N LYS A 223 9.67 12.15 -31.51
CA LYS A 223 10.16 10.85 -31.11
C LYS A 223 11.65 10.97 -30.77
N VAL A 224 12.00 10.57 -29.54
CA VAL A 224 13.35 10.69 -29.00
C VAL A 224 13.87 9.37 -28.46
N LYS A 225 15.19 9.24 -28.47
CA LYS A 225 15.91 8.20 -27.75
C LYS A 225 16.35 8.76 -26.39
N VAL A 226 15.92 8.11 -25.31
CA VAL A 226 16.39 8.38 -23.96
C VAL A 226 17.47 7.36 -23.64
N VAL A 227 18.66 7.84 -23.32
CA VAL A 227 19.85 7.00 -23.10
C VAL A 227 20.38 7.20 -21.69
N SER A 228 20.74 6.12 -21.03
CA SER A 228 21.45 6.10 -19.76
C SER A 228 22.62 5.13 -19.84
N ARG A 229 23.48 5.09 -18.81
CA ARG A 229 24.57 4.09 -18.73
C ARG A 229 24.08 2.65 -18.71
N ARG A 230 22.81 2.42 -18.44
CA ARG A 230 22.20 1.08 -18.29
C ARG A 230 21.38 0.63 -19.49
N GLY A 231 21.05 1.54 -20.38
CA GLY A 231 20.26 1.18 -21.56
C GLY A 231 19.63 2.38 -22.24
N GLU A 232 18.80 2.09 -23.23
CA GLU A 232 18.10 3.09 -24.03
C GLU A 232 16.65 2.71 -24.27
N VAL A 233 15.78 3.70 -24.37
CA VAL A 233 14.37 3.54 -24.75
C VAL A 233 13.96 4.63 -25.75
N ILE A 234 12.97 4.31 -26.56
CA ILE A 234 12.34 5.27 -27.47
C ILE A 234 11.08 5.80 -26.81
N SER A 235 10.89 7.11 -26.79
CA SER A 235 9.73 7.75 -26.21
C SER A 235 9.29 8.98 -27.00
N ILE A 236 8.15 9.55 -26.64
CA ILE A 236 7.60 10.76 -27.24
C ILE A 236 7.73 11.92 -26.24
N VAL A 237 8.18 13.07 -26.72
CA VAL A 237 8.35 14.27 -25.91
C VAL A 237 7.01 14.88 -25.50
N GLU A 238 6.84 15.11 -24.20
CA GLU A 238 5.73 15.89 -23.65
C GLU A 238 6.27 17.06 -22.81
N THR A 239 5.90 18.27 -23.16
CA THR A 239 6.36 19.50 -22.48
C THR A 239 5.28 20.17 -21.64
N ARG A 240 4.10 19.59 -21.57
CA ARG A 240 2.92 20.14 -20.89
C ARG A 240 2.37 19.16 -19.85
N GLY A 241 1.34 19.60 -19.15
CA GLY A 241 0.62 18.76 -18.21
C GLY A 241 1.16 18.78 -16.79
N ARG A 242 0.47 18.02 -15.92
CA ARG A 242 0.74 17.98 -14.47
C ARG A 242 2.08 17.35 -14.10
N ASN A 243 2.59 16.47 -14.93
CA ASN A 243 3.85 15.74 -14.67
C ASN A 243 5.08 16.47 -15.26
N ARG A 244 4.93 17.74 -15.69
CA ARG A 244 6.06 18.52 -16.17
C ARG A 244 7.10 18.69 -15.07
N PRO A 245 8.35 18.22 -15.25
CA PRO A 245 9.40 18.32 -14.27
C PRO A 245 10.00 19.75 -14.22
N PRO A 246 10.76 20.07 -13.17
CA PRO A 246 11.62 21.24 -13.17
C PRO A 246 12.72 21.13 -14.23
N GLN A 247 13.38 22.25 -14.54
CA GLN A 247 14.51 22.30 -15.46
C GLN A 247 15.67 21.43 -14.92
N GLY A 248 16.36 20.75 -15.82
CA GLY A 248 17.44 19.82 -15.48
C GLY A 248 16.99 18.41 -15.11
N LEU A 249 15.66 18.15 -15.12
CA LEU A 249 15.08 16.85 -14.83
C LEU A 249 14.14 16.42 -15.94
N VAL A 250 14.18 15.15 -16.31
CA VAL A 250 13.17 14.47 -17.15
C VAL A 250 12.43 13.42 -16.36
N TYR A 251 11.19 13.16 -16.71
CA TYR A 251 10.33 12.22 -16.01
C TYR A 251 9.69 11.23 -17.00
N MET A 252 9.76 9.95 -16.68
CA MET A 252 9.07 8.90 -17.43
C MET A 252 8.23 8.01 -16.51
N PRO A 253 6.96 7.75 -16.87
CA PRO A 253 6.18 6.75 -16.13
C PRO A 253 6.65 5.33 -16.46
N PHE A 254 6.60 4.43 -15.47
CA PHE A 254 7.05 3.05 -15.60
C PHE A 254 5.94 2.03 -15.89
N PHE A 255 4.75 2.45 -16.30
CA PHE A 255 3.62 1.55 -16.53
C PHE A 255 3.64 0.82 -17.88
N ASP A 256 4.50 1.22 -18.80
CA ASP A 256 4.56 0.63 -20.14
C ASP A 256 5.71 -0.38 -20.23
N ALA A 257 5.35 -1.66 -20.40
CA ALA A 257 6.34 -2.74 -20.49
C ALA A 257 7.29 -2.62 -21.70
N ALA A 258 6.88 -1.92 -22.76
CA ALA A 258 7.72 -1.64 -23.92
C ALA A 258 8.76 -0.55 -23.66
N GLN A 259 8.58 0.20 -22.57
CA GLN A 259 9.40 1.36 -22.21
C GLN A 259 9.78 1.32 -20.72
N LEU A 260 10.18 0.15 -20.22
CA LEU A 260 10.65 0.00 -18.84
C LEU A 260 11.98 0.74 -18.68
N VAL A 261 11.99 1.65 -17.73
CA VAL A 261 13.13 2.53 -17.40
C VAL A 261 13.63 2.36 -15.96
N ASN A 262 13.36 1.22 -15.36
CA ASN A 262 13.85 0.89 -14.00
C ASN A 262 15.17 0.13 -14.04
#